data_3b777bb9046f587900a551d295631b8c
#
_entry.id   3b777bb9046f587900a551d295631b8c
#
_cell.length_a   1.000
_cell.length_b   1.000
_cell.length_c   1.000
_cell.angle_alpha   90.00
_cell.angle_beta   90.00
_cell.angle_gamma   90.00
#
_symmetry.space_group_name_H-M   'P 1'
#
loop_
_entity.id
_entity.type
_entity.pdbx_description
1 polymer ?
#
loop_
_entity_poly.entity_id
_entity_poly.type
_entity_poly.pdbx_seq_one_letter_code
_entity_poly.pdbx_strand_id
1 'polypeptide(L)'
;MREIVTIQAGSFANFIGSHFWNFQDELLGLAENSQADSAFKDQCIDMDVLYRTGETQQGIDTYTPRLLAIDFKGSLGTMSSRGTLYNENQADLSNIVTWTGNVSKSVAKPQKRNLFIKSLYEEELDALHTDNNMDNGKNEHETDICDKDIVDNLDDTVKYWTDYSKVHYHPKSLYEINGLWVDSQEFNNYGIGRDAYSSGRGEEICERLRFFIEECDHIQGIQYVVDDSGGFSGVSAEFLEAMADEYTNIPVLLYTVRDPASDTNLKSRKQTVSHYVHDAVSFSRLSSFCKLIVPLGLPSLSINSRYLRINDKKPYHSSAVYASALHSVTLPFRMKPFGPTTESRYESGCLNIYESIQMLAGQSRQNKVSILDVAMPAPSLKGKEAGKLLLRNMHTLTPETATNSEDLQSTEVITLHGVLGSGGHHASVAEVNDAFQAAYEHSTSPKFSHVSVSRCPLPIPLPFPSIFSNLVGQHGELLSETSSSSARGSLDVHSIPMGARLRSSSDILPFLETRLRNFRRFGVERGALGKELLRTWGFEKDDLEDLEDVLHKMVNALVPESQLSSDSE
;
A
#
# COMPACT_ATOMS: atom_id res chain seq x y z
N MET A 1 20.06 8.73 9.79
CA MET A 1 18.95 8.28 8.94
C MET A 1 17.72 8.06 9.79
N ARG A 2 16.51 8.19 9.24
CA ARG A 2 15.28 7.92 9.98
C ARG A 2 14.52 6.84 9.22
N GLU A 3 14.68 5.60 9.65
CA GLU A 3 14.22 4.42 8.95
C GLU A 3 12.72 4.17 9.18
N ILE A 4 12.10 3.51 8.19
CA ILE A 4 10.71 3.04 8.26
C ILE A 4 10.71 1.52 8.14
N VAL A 5 9.99 0.85 9.02
CA VAL A 5 9.65 -0.56 8.87
C VAL A 5 8.26 -0.66 8.25
N THR A 6 8.13 -1.47 7.20
CA THR A 6 6.85 -1.71 6.53
C THR A 6 6.30 -3.07 6.93
N ILE A 7 5.00 -3.11 7.26
CA ILE A 7 4.27 -4.35 7.53
C ILE A 7 3.14 -4.46 6.50
N GLN A 8 2.98 -5.64 5.92
CA GLN A 8 1.90 -5.97 5.00
C GLN A 8 1.22 -7.25 5.47
N ALA A 9 -0.08 -7.21 5.68
CA ALA A 9 -0.84 -8.35 6.17
C ALA A 9 -2.06 -8.63 5.30
N GLY A 10 -2.06 -9.78 4.67
CA GLY A 10 -3.12 -10.24 3.78
C GLY A 10 -2.78 -10.15 2.30
N SER A 11 -3.43 -10.99 1.52
CA SER A 11 -3.09 -11.16 0.10
C SER A 11 -3.21 -9.86 -0.69
N PHE A 12 -4.30 -9.10 -0.52
CA PHE A 12 -4.47 -7.84 -1.26
C PHE A 12 -3.47 -6.76 -0.82
N ALA A 13 -3.15 -6.67 0.48
CA ALA A 13 -2.09 -5.81 0.99
C ALA A 13 -0.73 -6.15 0.37
N ASN A 14 -0.43 -7.44 0.19
CA ASN A 14 0.80 -7.92 -0.45
C ASN A 14 0.81 -7.66 -1.97
N PHE A 15 -0.32 -7.72 -2.67
CA PHE A 15 -0.42 -7.26 -4.06
C PHE A 15 -0.08 -5.77 -4.19
N ILE A 16 -0.61 -4.92 -3.32
CA ILE A 16 -0.25 -3.50 -3.26
C ILE A 16 1.24 -3.35 -2.97
N GLY A 17 1.75 -4.11 -2.00
CA GLY A 17 3.14 -4.09 -1.63
C GLY A 17 4.09 -4.45 -2.76
N SER A 18 3.80 -5.47 -3.56
CA SER A 18 4.64 -5.84 -4.71
C SER A 18 4.80 -4.71 -5.71
N HIS A 19 3.72 -4.00 -6.07
CA HIS A 19 3.82 -2.82 -6.91
C HIS A 19 4.62 -1.70 -6.24
N PHE A 20 4.37 -1.45 -4.95
CA PHE A 20 5.09 -0.42 -4.20
C PHE A 20 6.60 -0.68 -4.19
N TRP A 21 7.03 -1.92 -3.93
CA TRP A 21 8.44 -2.28 -3.93
C TRP A 21 9.06 -2.28 -5.33
N ASN A 22 8.31 -2.68 -6.35
CA ASN A 22 8.77 -2.57 -7.74
C ASN A 22 9.04 -1.12 -8.16
N PHE A 23 8.24 -0.15 -7.67
CA PHE A 23 8.55 1.27 -7.89
C PHE A 23 9.86 1.70 -7.22
N GLN A 24 10.13 1.19 -6.02
CA GLN A 24 11.39 1.51 -5.34
C GLN A 24 12.59 0.91 -6.07
N ASP A 25 12.49 -0.35 -6.49
CA ASP A 25 13.51 -1.03 -7.26
C ASP A 25 13.80 -0.32 -8.59
N GLU A 26 12.76 0.07 -9.31
CA GLU A 26 12.88 0.83 -10.54
C GLU A 26 13.57 2.20 -10.32
N LEU A 27 13.22 2.89 -9.24
CA LEU A 27 13.86 4.16 -8.87
C LEU A 27 15.37 3.99 -8.57
N LEU A 28 15.75 2.88 -7.92
CA LEU A 28 17.17 2.56 -7.68
C LEU A 28 17.90 2.33 -9.00
N GLY A 29 17.37 1.49 -9.88
CA GLY A 29 17.97 1.21 -11.18
C GLY A 29 18.08 2.46 -12.08
N LEU A 30 17.04 3.32 -12.08
CA LEU A 30 17.04 4.56 -12.86
C LEU A 30 18.03 5.61 -12.30
N ALA A 31 18.27 5.64 -10.99
CA ALA A 31 19.26 6.55 -10.39
C ALA A 31 20.68 6.21 -10.83
N GLU A 32 21.00 4.94 -11.03
CA GLU A 32 22.31 4.45 -11.46
C GLU A 32 22.49 4.47 -12.99
N ASN A 33 21.39 4.46 -13.74
CA ASN A 33 21.44 4.40 -15.20
C ASN A 33 21.90 5.72 -15.81
N SER A 34 23.05 5.69 -16.52
CA SER A 34 23.64 6.85 -17.19
C SER A 34 22.77 7.45 -18.30
N GLN A 35 21.81 6.71 -18.84
CA GLN A 35 20.90 7.13 -19.92
C GLN A 35 19.53 7.59 -19.40
N ALA A 36 19.21 7.41 -18.10
CA ALA A 36 17.94 7.83 -17.53
C ALA A 36 17.77 9.36 -17.53
N ASP A 37 16.53 9.83 -17.43
CA ASP A 37 16.21 11.24 -17.29
C ASP A 37 16.86 11.83 -16.01
N SER A 38 17.27 13.08 -16.09
CA SER A 38 17.86 13.81 -14.96
C SER A 38 16.94 13.87 -13.72
N ALA A 39 15.62 13.80 -13.92
CA ALA A 39 14.66 13.76 -12.84
C ALA A 39 14.79 12.52 -11.94
N PHE A 40 15.29 11.40 -12.49
CA PHE A 40 15.57 10.19 -11.73
C PHE A 40 16.99 10.15 -11.17
N LYS A 41 17.99 10.65 -11.91
CA LYS A 41 19.39 10.66 -11.47
C LYS A 41 19.63 11.57 -10.28
N ASP A 42 19.06 12.77 -10.35
CA ASP A 42 19.23 13.81 -9.32
C ASP A 42 18.09 13.77 -8.31
N GLN A 43 17.45 12.62 -8.12
CA GLN A 43 16.36 12.48 -7.18
C GLN A 43 16.82 12.69 -5.73
N CYS A 44 15.99 13.36 -4.97
CA CYS A 44 16.25 13.65 -3.56
C CYS A 44 15.62 12.65 -2.61
N ILE A 45 15.42 11.43 -3.09
CA ILE A 45 14.83 10.34 -2.32
C ILE A 45 15.97 9.58 -1.65
N ASP A 46 15.82 9.36 -0.35
CA ASP A 46 16.72 8.53 0.46
C ASP A 46 16.14 7.11 0.53
N MET A 47 16.76 6.20 -0.21
CA MET A 47 16.27 4.82 -0.28
C MET A 47 16.62 4.01 0.97
N ASP A 48 17.66 4.40 1.73
CA ASP A 48 18.04 3.76 2.98
C ASP A 48 16.96 3.88 4.07
N VAL A 49 16.01 4.81 3.90
CA VAL A 49 14.83 4.91 4.77
C VAL A 49 13.99 3.63 4.74
N LEU A 50 13.86 3.01 3.57
CA LEU A 50 13.02 1.80 3.37
C LEU A 50 13.85 0.52 3.28
N TYR A 51 15.10 0.61 2.82
CA TYR A 51 15.95 -0.53 2.57
C TYR A 51 17.01 -0.69 3.67
N ARG A 52 17.44 -1.91 3.83
CA ARG A 52 18.58 -2.28 4.67
C ARG A 52 19.72 -2.79 3.80
N THR A 53 20.92 -2.41 4.16
CA THR A 53 22.13 -3.02 3.65
C THR A 53 22.45 -4.27 4.47
N GLY A 54 22.94 -5.28 3.83
CA GLY A 54 23.40 -6.52 4.45
C GLY A 54 24.47 -7.15 3.60
N GLU A 55 24.98 -8.30 4.02
CA GLU A 55 26.00 -9.03 3.32
C GLU A 55 25.63 -10.52 3.32
N THR A 56 25.81 -11.20 2.19
CA THR A 56 25.62 -12.65 2.13
C THR A 56 26.80 -13.37 2.82
N GLN A 57 26.64 -14.66 3.11
CA GLN A 57 27.75 -15.48 3.64
C GLN A 57 28.99 -15.53 2.70
N GLN A 58 28.82 -15.14 1.45
CA GLN A 58 29.88 -15.09 0.44
C GLN A 58 30.54 -13.70 0.33
N GLY A 59 30.15 -12.74 1.16
CA GLY A 59 30.66 -11.37 1.15
C GLY A 59 30.08 -10.49 0.03
N ILE A 60 28.90 -10.84 -0.48
CA ILE A 60 28.18 -10.02 -1.47
C ILE A 60 27.21 -9.09 -0.73
N ASP A 61 27.33 -7.79 -1.00
CA ASP A 61 26.42 -6.78 -0.46
C ASP A 61 24.99 -7.03 -0.93
N THR A 62 24.04 -6.88 -0.02
CA THR A 62 22.62 -7.05 -0.30
C THR A 62 21.84 -5.81 0.10
N TYR A 63 20.82 -5.47 -0.69
CA TYR A 63 19.95 -4.32 -0.44
C TYR A 63 18.48 -4.79 -0.47
N THR A 64 17.89 -4.92 0.71
CA THR A 64 16.58 -5.55 0.86
C THR A 64 15.61 -4.65 1.63
N PRO A 65 14.29 -4.72 1.33
CA PRO A 65 13.28 -3.98 2.07
C PRO A 65 13.27 -4.29 3.57
N ARG A 66 13.09 -3.26 4.41
CA ARG A 66 12.68 -3.44 5.82
C ARG A 66 11.21 -3.80 5.88
N LEU A 67 10.89 -5.03 5.51
CA LEU A 67 9.53 -5.49 5.28
C LEU A 67 9.22 -6.75 6.09
N LEU A 68 8.03 -6.77 6.68
CA LEU A 68 7.37 -7.99 7.16
C LEU A 68 6.07 -8.19 6.37
N ALA A 69 6.05 -9.17 5.48
CA ALA A 69 4.89 -9.57 4.70
C ALA A 69 4.27 -10.84 5.29
N ILE A 70 3.01 -10.77 5.67
CA ILE A 70 2.23 -11.84 6.31
C ILE A 70 1.14 -12.29 5.34
N ASP A 71 1.10 -13.60 5.02
CA ASP A 71 0.07 -14.15 4.14
C ASP A 71 -0.22 -15.64 4.49
N PHE A 72 -1.10 -16.25 3.73
CA PHE A 72 -1.43 -17.69 3.87
C PHE A 72 -0.30 -18.58 3.39
N LYS A 73 -0.23 -19.77 3.96
CA LYS A 73 0.64 -20.81 3.45
C LYS A 73 0.29 -21.15 2.00
N GLY A 74 1.29 -21.03 1.12
CA GLY A 74 1.14 -21.28 -0.32
C GLY A 74 0.77 -20.06 -1.15
N SER A 75 0.66 -18.87 -0.55
CA SER A 75 0.44 -17.60 -1.25
C SER A 75 1.68 -17.08 -1.98
N LEU A 76 2.85 -17.64 -1.68
CA LEU A 76 4.13 -17.24 -2.26
C LEU A 76 4.38 -17.86 -3.66
N GLY A 77 3.44 -18.60 -4.23
CA GLY A 77 3.58 -19.18 -5.56
C GLY A 77 4.87 -20.00 -5.75
N THR A 78 5.75 -19.51 -6.62
CA THR A 78 7.06 -20.16 -6.90
C THR A 78 8.19 -19.66 -5.99
N MET A 79 7.96 -18.61 -5.20
CA MET A 79 8.95 -18.04 -4.29
C MET A 79 9.09 -18.89 -3.02
N SER A 80 10.31 -19.02 -2.53
CA SER A 80 10.57 -19.66 -1.24
C SER A 80 10.20 -18.73 -0.07
N SER A 81 9.64 -19.28 1.01
CA SER A 81 9.41 -18.54 2.25
C SER A 81 10.70 -18.02 2.94
N ARG A 82 11.85 -18.48 2.48
CA ARG A 82 13.17 -17.99 2.91
C ARG A 82 13.69 -16.81 2.08
N GLY A 83 12.88 -16.30 1.15
CA GLY A 83 13.29 -15.26 0.21
C GLY A 83 14.12 -15.79 -0.95
N THR A 84 14.71 -14.88 -1.72
CA THR A 84 15.47 -15.18 -2.93
C THR A 84 17.00 -15.07 -2.75
N LEU A 85 17.46 -14.40 -1.69
CA LEU A 85 18.88 -14.08 -1.46
C LEU A 85 19.77 -15.27 -1.09
N TYR A 86 19.20 -16.31 -0.50
CA TYR A 86 19.96 -17.43 0.00
C TYR A 86 19.59 -18.69 -0.78
N ASN A 87 20.36 -19.00 -1.81
CA ASN A 87 20.38 -20.32 -2.43
C ASN A 87 21.01 -21.33 -1.46
N GLU A 88 20.30 -21.69 -0.39
CA GLU A 88 20.65 -22.90 0.32
C GLU A 88 20.38 -24.07 -0.63
N ASN A 89 21.43 -24.79 -0.97
CA ASN A 89 21.31 -26.12 -1.56
C ASN A 89 20.20 -26.85 -0.82
N GLN A 90 19.14 -27.26 -1.53
CA GLN A 90 18.07 -28.04 -0.95
C GLN A 90 18.71 -29.11 -0.13
N ALA A 91 18.51 -29.09 1.19
CA ALA A 91 19.08 -30.10 2.06
C ALA A 91 18.74 -31.45 1.45
N ASP A 92 19.78 -32.21 1.14
CA ASP A 92 19.60 -33.46 0.43
C ASP A 92 18.76 -34.39 1.31
N LEU A 93 17.45 -34.39 1.05
CA LEU A 93 16.46 -35.17 1.81
C LEU A 93 16.65 -36.68 1.66
N SER A 94 17.66 -37.10 0.90
CA SER A 94 18.03 -38.50 0.71
C SER A 94 18.58 -39.15 2.01
N ASN A 95 19.04 -38.31 2.97
CA ASN A 95 19.66 -38.76 4.22
C ASN A 95 18.76 -38.63 5.46
N ILE A 96 17.44 -38.47 5.31
CA ILE A 96 16.53 -38.45 6.44
C ILE A 96 16.42 -39.88 7.01
N VAL A 97 17.06 -40.12 8.13
CA VAL A 97 16.92 -41.36 8.89
C VAL A 97 15.68 -41.21 9.80
N THR A 98 14.63 -41.97 9.53
CA THR A 98 13.46 -42.03 10.40
C THR A 98 13.55 -43.22 11.35
N TRP A 99 12.89 -43.08 12.52
CA TRP A 99 12.79 -44.13 13.53
C TRP A 99 12.30 -45.48 12.99
N THR A 100 11.38 -45.47 12.02
CA THR A 100 10.79 -46.70 11.44
C THR A 100 11.44 -47.15 10.14
N GLY A 101 12.40 -46.42 9.61
CA GLY A 101 13.04 -46.71 8.32
C GLY A 101 12.15 -46.50 7.08
N ASN A 102 10.86 -46.24 7.25
CA ASN A 102 9.93 -46.02 6.13
C ASN A 102 9.67 -44.52 5.96
N VAL A 103 10.13 -43.96 4.84
CA VAL A 103 9.87 -42.57 4.44
C VAL A 103 8.98 -42.59 3.22
N SER A 104 7.75 -42.03 3.32
CA SER A 104 6.95 -41.71 2.14
C SER A 104 7.18 -40.26 1.78
N LYS A 105 7.77 -40.00 0.61
CA LYS A 105 8.02 -38.65 0.09
C LYS A 105 6.87 -38.27 -0.85
N SER A 106 6.05 -37.29 -0.44
CA SER A 106 5.08 -36.64 -1.32
C SER A 106 5.69 -35.34 -1.82
N VAL A 107 6.06 -35.28 -3.09
CA VAL A 107 6.58 -34.06 -3.70
C VAL A 107 5.46 -33.42 -4.49
N ALA A 108 5.05 -32.21 -4.10
CA ALA A 108 4.13 -31.41 -4.91
C ALA A 108 4.79 -31.12 -6.27
N LYS A 109 3.99 -31.14 -7.34
CA LYS A 109 4.49 -30.75 -8.66
C LYS A 109 5.00 -29.30 -8.57
N PRO A 110 6.22 -29.01 -9.04
CA PRO A 110 6.72 -27.65 -9.05
C PRO A 110 5.77 -26.78 -9.88
N GLN A 111 5.38 -25.65 -9.34
CA GLN A 111 4.59 -24.66 -10.07
C GLN A 111 5.44 -24.12 -11.23
N LYS A 112 4.83 -23.95 -12.39
CA LYS A 112 5.53 -23.35 -13.54
C LYS A 112 5.72 -21.86 -13.26
N ARG A 113 6.97 -21.40 -13.36
CA ARG A 113 7.28 -19.97 -13.35
C ARG A 113 6.66 -19.29 -14.58
N ASN A 114 6.14 -18.08 -14.40
CA ASN A 114 5.67 -17.27 -15.52
C ASN A 114 6.87 -16.73 -16.33
N LEU A 115 6.60 -16.05 -17.46
CA LEU A 115 7.66 -15.56 -18.34
C LEU A 115 8.52 -14.47 -17.66
N PHE A 116 7.89 -13.61 -16.86
CA PHE A 116 8.59 -12.55 -16.14
C PHE A 116 9.59 -13.09 -15.11
N ILE A 117 9.19 -14.05 -14.29
CA ILE A 117 10.10 -14.67 -13.32
C ILE A 117 11.22 -15.45 -14.02
N LYS A 118 10.95 -15.99 -15.22
CA LYS A 118 12.00 -16.66 -16.01
C LYS A 118 13.01 -15.66 -16.54
N SER A 119 12.59 -14.52 -17.11
CA SER A 119 13.52 -13.50 -17.61
C SER A 119 14.41 -12.95 -16.50
N LEU A 120 13.88 -12.70 -15.29
CA LEU A 120 14.70 -12.28 -14.15
C LEU A 120 15.80 -13.31 -13.79
N TYR A 121 15.46 -14.60 -13.82
CA TYR A 121 16.45 -15.65 -13.55
C TYR A 121 17.52 -15.75 -14.64
N GLU A 122 17.16 -15.54 -15.90
CA GLU A 122 18.10 -15.54 -17.02
C GLU A 122 19.05 -14.35 -16.90
N GLU A 123 18.56 -13.16 -16.59
CA GLU A 123 19.38 -11.96 -16.34
C GLU A 123 20.35 -12.14 -15.15
N GLU A 124 19.91 -12.74 -14.04
CA GLU A 124 20.78 -13.04 -12.89
C GLU A 124 21.89 -14.04 -13.24
N LEU A 125 21.59 -15.07 -14.03
CA LEU A 125 22.58 -16.05 -14.46
C LEU A 125 23.62 -15.44 -15.41
N ASP A 126 23.20 -14.58 -16.33
CA ASP A 126 24.10 -13.88 -17.25
C ASP A 126 25.02 -12.91 -16.50
N ALA A 127 24.50 -12.19 -15.50
CA ALA A 127 25.30 -11.33 -14.64
C ALA A 127 26.41 -12.10 -13.89
N LEU A 128 26.08 -13.28 -13.35
CA LEU A 128 27.04 -14.14 -12.65
C LEU A 128 28.10 -14.76 -13.58
N HIS A 129 27.78 -14.96 -14.88
CA HIS A 129 28.71 -15.54 -15.87
C HIS A 129 29.63 -14.50 -16.47
N THR A 130 29.24 -13.21 -16.52
CA THR A 130 30.10 -12.12 -17.02
C THR A 130 31.31 -11.86 -16.12
N ASP A 131 31.21 -12.11 -14.83
CA ASP A 131 32.32 -11.95 -13.88
C ASP A 131 33.37 -13.09 -13.96
N ASN A 132 33.07 -14.22 -14.58
CA ASN A 132 33.89 -15.41 -14.46
C ASN A 132 34.54 -15.93 -15.73
N ASN A 133 34.30 -15.44 -16.97
CA ASN A 133 35.09 -15.87 -18.13
C ASN A 133 34.90 -15.03 -19.40
N MET A 134 36.00 -14.58 -19.97
CA MET A 134 36.18 -14.46 -21.42
C MET A 134 36.21 -15.87 -22.04
N ASP A 135 35.36 -16.06 -23.04
CA ASP A 135 35.43 -17.14 -24.04
C ASP A 135 34.76 -18.47 -23.68
N ASN A 136 33.50 -18.61 -24.10
CA ASN A 136 33.05 -19.81 -24.81
C ASN A 136 31.62 -19.65 -25.39
N GLY A 137 31.53 -19.89 -26.68
CA GLY A 137 30.41 -20.10 -27.59
C GLY A 137 28.97 -19.91 -27.05
N LYS A 138 28.33 -18.86 -27.55
CA LYS A 138 26.87 -18.71 -27.45
C LYS A 138 26.18 -19.97 -27.95
N ASN A 139 25.45 -20.65 -27.10
CA ASN A 139 24.48 -21.66 -27.52
C ASN A 139 23.28 -20.95 -28.16
N GLU A 140 23.13 -21.05 -29.48
CA GLU A 140 22.10 -20.43 -30.32
C GLU A 140 20.67 -21.04 -30.11
N HIS A 141 20.21 -21.32 -28.90
CA HIS A 141 18.88 -21.88 -28.66
C HIS A 141 18.12 -21.28 -27.48
N GLU A 142 18.46 -20.08 -27.01
CA GLU A 142 17.59 -19.36 -26.11
C GLU A 142 16.74 -18.38 -26.93
N THR A 143 15.45 -18.64 -26.98
CA THR A 143 14.46 -17.71 -27.54
C THR A 143 14.45 -16.47 -26.64
N ASP A 144 15.02 -15.36 -27.13
CA ASP A 144 14.89 -14.04 -26.48
C ASP A 144 13.42 -13.81 -26.10
N ILE A 145 13.13 -13.81 -24.80
CA ILE A 145 11.77 -13.52 -24.30
C ILE A 145 11.51 -12.05 -24.58
N CYS A 146 10.52 -11.75 -25.42
CA CYS A 146 10.16 -10.38 -25.75
C CYS A 146 9.37 -9.73 -24.59
N ASP A 147 9.69 -8.48 -24.24
CA ASP A 147 8.98 -7.71 -23.20
C ASP A 147 7.46 -7.67 -23.41
N LYS A 148 7.04 -7.64 -24.67
CA LYS A 148 5.62 -7.70 -25.01
C LYS A 148 4.97 -9.00 -24.57
N ASP A 149 5.64 -10.12 -24.78
CA ASP A 149 5.12 -11.44 -24.38
C ASP A 149 5.07 -11.55 -22.84
N ILE A 150 6.00 -10.88 -22.14
CA ILE A 150 6.00 -10.79 -20.66
C ILE A 150 4.77 -10.02 -20.19
N VAL A 151 4.53 -8.82 -20.73
CA VAL A 151 3.41 -7.96 -20.31
C VAL A 151 2.06 -8.64 -20.61
N ASP A 152 1.88 -9.18 -21.82
CA ASP A 152 0.66 -9.89 -22.20
C ASP A 152 0.43 -11.13 -21.31
N ASN A 153 1.52 -11.85 -20.98
CA ASN A 153 1.45 -13.00 -20.08
C ASN A 153 1.07 -12.62 -18.65
N LEU A 154 1.64 -11.54 -18.09
CA LEU A 154 1.33 -11.07 -16.74
C LEU A 154 -0.14 -10.68 -16.61
N ASP A 155 -0.69 -9.93 -17.56
CA ASP A 155 -2.08 -9.52 -17.53
C ASP A 155 -3.07 -10.70 -17.40
N ASP A 156 -2.70 -11.88 -17.95
CA ASP A 156 -3.57 -13.05 -17.96
C ASP A 156 -3.24 -14.09 -16.88
N THR A 157 -2.01 -14.16 -16.39
CA THR A 157 -1.53 -15.30 -15.58
C THR A 157 -1.23 -14.99 -14.12
N VAL A 158 -1.16 -13.73 -13.70
CA VAL A 158 -0.89 -13.36 -12.32
C VAL A 158 -1.94 -13.95 -11.37
N LYS A 159 -1.49 -14.77 -10.42
CA LYS A 159 -2.28 -15.39 -9.37
C LYS A 159 -1.79 -15.01 -7.98
N TYR A 160 -0.49 -14.88 -7.83
CA TYR A 160 0.18 -14.57 -6.59
C TYR A 160 0.84 -13.20 -6.69
N TRP A 161 0.92 -12.48 -5.61
CA TRP A 161 1.59 -11.19 -5.55
C TRP A 161 3.10 -11.27 -5.84
N THR A 162 3.70 -12.46 -5.69
CA THR A 162 5.09 -12.74 -6.01
C THR A 162 5.33 -12.98 -7.50
N ASP A 163 4.29 -13.20 -8.31
CA ASP A 163 4.41 -13.49 -9.74
C ASP A 163 5.00 -12.33 -10.56
N TYR A 164 5.00 -11.11 -10.00
CA TYR A 164 5.53 -9.91 -10.64
C TYR A 164 6.47 -9.09 -9.74
N SER A 165 6.93 -9.66 -8.63
CA SER A 165 7.85 -9.00 -7.70
C SER A 165 9.28 -9.04 -8.24
N LYS A 166 9.94 -7.86 -8.35
CA LYS A 166 11.34 -7.69 -8.76
C LYS A 166 12.32 -7.79 -7.58
N VAL A 167 11.87 -7.45 -6.38
CA VAL A 167 12.74 -7.24 -5.23
C VAL A 167 13.14 -8.54 -4.54
N HIS A 168 14.36 -8.55 -4.02
CA HIS A 168 14.85 -9.62 -3.16
C HIS A 168 14.38 -9.41 -1.73
N TYR A 169 13.85 -10.46 -1.12
CA TYR A 169 13.36 -10.43 0.26
C TYR A 169 14.34 -11.13 1.21
N HIS A 170 14.54 -10.51 2.37
CA HIS A 170 15.26 -11.17 3.46
C HIS A 170 14.44 -12.35 4.02
N PRO A 171 15.07 -13.44 4.54
CA PRO A 171 14.34 -14.60 5.10
C PRO A 171 13.38 -14.27 6.25
N LYS A 172 13.63 -13.17 6.98
CA LYS A 172 12.73 -12.68 8.03
C LYS A 172 11.53 -11.89 7.47
N SER A 173 11.58 -11.45 6.20
CA SER A 173 10.51 -10.64 5.59
C SER A 173 9.23 -11.42 5.33
N LEU A 174 9.31 -12.70 5.02
CA LEU A 174 8.16 -13.48 4.57
C LEU A 174 7.66 -14.39 5.70
N TYR A 175 6.39 -14.21 6.09
CA TYR A 175 5.75 -15.05 7.09
C TYR A 175 4.45 -15.64 6.56
N GLU A 176 4.37 -16.97 6.52
CA GLU A 176 3.18 -17.70 6.11
C GLU A 176 2.41 -18.20 7.34
N ILE A 177 1.16 -17.78 7.48
CA ILE A 177 0.26 -18.30 8.51
C ILE A 177 -0.12 -19.73 8.17
N ASN A 178 0.31 -20.68 9.00
CA ASN A 178 -0.06 -22.09 8.87
C ASN A 178 -1.48 -22.32 9.42
N GLY A 179 -2.39 -22.85 8.60
CA GLY A 179 -3.76 -23.17 8.99
C GLY A 179 -4.41 -24.11 7.98
N LEU A 180 -5.66 -24.46 8.24
CA LEU A 180 -6.47 -25.28 7.32
C LEU A 180 -7.13 -24.43 6.22
N TRP A 181 -6.93 -23.12 6.23
CA TRP A 181 -7.51 -22.19 5.25
C TRP A 181 -6.75 -22.29 3.92
N VAL A 182 -7.51 -22.38 2.85
CA VAL A 182 -6.96 -22.46 1.48
C VAL A 182 -6.95 -21.07 0.82
N ASP A 183 -7.88 -20.21 1.22
CA ASP A 183 -8.04 -18.87 0.65
C ASP A 183 -8.71 -17.88 1.61
N SER A 184 -8.88 -16.65 1.15
CA SER A 184 -9.57 -15.58 1.88
C SER A 184 -11.06 -15.86 2.13
N GLN A 185 -11.69 -16.78 1.38
CA GLN A 185 -13.10 -17.10 1.59
C GLN A 185 -13.32 -17.94 2.86
N GLU A 186 -12.33 -18.71 3.25
CA GLU A 186 -12.35 -19.47 4.52
C GLU A 186 -11.86 -18.62 5.69
N PHE A 187 -10.91 -17.72 5.45
CA PHE A 187 -10.34 -16.79 6.44
C PHE A 187 -11.09 -15.45 6.45
N ASN A 188 -12.40 -15.49 6.61
CA ASN A 188 -13.32 -14.41 6.23
C ASN A 188 -13.90 -13.60 7.39
N ASN A 189 -13.38 -13.70 8.59
CA ASN A 189 -13.89 -12.93 9.72
C ASN A 189 -12.82 -12.67 10.78
N TYR A 190 -13.09 -11.67 11.64
CA TYR A 190 -12.21 -11.22 12.70
C TYR A 190 -11.80 -12.34 13.68
N GLY A 191 -12.76 -13.15 14.13
CA GLY A 191 -12.51 -14.19 15.14
C GLY A 191 -11.52 -15.25 14.68
N ILE A 192 -11.60 -15.69 13.41
CA ILE A 192 -10.64 -16.67 12.85
C ILE A 192 -9.22 -16.07 12.88
N GLY A 193 -9.07 -14.79 12.57
CA GLY A 193 -7.79 -14.09 12.62
C GLY A 193 -7.21 -14.00 14.04
N ARG A 194 -8.05 -13.64 15.01
CA ARG A 194 -7.70 -13.60 16.42
C ARG A 194 -7.20 -14.96 16.91
N ASP A 195 -7.94 -16.02 16.62
CA ASP A 195 -7.56 -17.39 16.99
C ASP A 195 -6.26 -17.82 16.31
N ALA A 196 -6.06 -17.41 15.04
CA ALA A 196 -4.83 -17.70 14.31
C ALA A 196 -3.60 -17.03 14.94
N TYR A 197 -3.71 -15.81 15.44
CA TYR A 197 -2.64 -15.10 16.14
C TYR A 197 -2.35 -15.73 17.51
N SER A 198 -3.39 -15.99 18.30
CA SER A 198 -3.29 -16.48 19.68
C SER A 198 -2.68 -17.87 19.80
N SER A 199 -2.61 -18.67 18.74
CA SER A 199 -2.09 -20.04 18.75
C SER A 199 -0.55 -20.16 18.79
N GLY A 200 0.15 -19.19 19.39
CA GLY A 200 1.62 -19.14 19.53
C GLY A 200 2.35 -18.51 18.34
N ARG A 201 1.65 -18.11 17.30
CA ARG A 201 2.23 -17.49 16.10
C ARG A 201 2.55 -16.01 16.30
N GLY A 202 1.88 -15.36 17.26
CA GLY A 202 2.13 -13.97 17.61
C GLY A 202 3.59 -13.69 17.97
N GLU A 203 4.21 -14.57 18.76
CA GLU A 203 5.62 -14.44 19.15
C GLU A 203 6.55 -14.48 17.92
N GLU A 204 6.32 -15.40 16.98
CA GLU A 204 7.13 -15.50 15.76
C GLU A 204 7.02 -14.24 14.90
N ILE A 205 5.83 -13.65 14.80
CA ILE A 205 5.58 -12.39 14.07
C ILE A 205 6.31 -11.24 14.78
N CYS A 206 6.18 -11.14 16.10
CA CYS A 206 6.86 -10.12 16.90
C CYS A 206 8.39 -10.22 16.82
N GLU A 207 8.96 -11.43 16.85
CA GLU A 207 10.40 -11.62 16.69
C GLU A 207 10.92 -11.19 15.31
N ARG A 208 10.14 -11.40 14.25
CA ARG A 208 10.50 -10.93 12.91
C ARG A 208 10.47 -9.41 12.82
N LEU A 209 9.48 -8.77 13.42
CA LEU A 209 9.42 -7.31 13.51
C LEU A 209 10.58 -6.77 14.32
N ARG A 210 10.87 -7.35 15.48
CA ARG A 210 11.97 -6.96 16.37
C ARG A 210 13.29 -6.93 15.61
N PHE A 211 13.56 -7.95 14.79
CA PHE A 211 14.75 -8.00 13.94
C PHE A 211 14.92 -6.73 13.08
N PHE A 212 13.87 -6.27 12.40
CA PHE A 212 13.94 -5.07 11.57
C PHE A 212 14.02 -3.77 12.38
N ILE A 213 13.38 -3.72 13.56
CA ILE A 213 13.43 -2.54 14.44
C ILE A 213 14.81 -2.39 15.07
N GLU A 214 15.43 -3.49 15.52
CA GLU A 214 16.77 -3.47 16.12
C GLU A 214 17.88 -3.11 15.14
N GLU A 215 17.69 -3.33 13.85
CA GLU A 215 18.62 -2.89 12.81
C GLU A 215 18.50 -1.41 12.44
N CYS A 216 17.47 -0.71 12.92
CA CYS A 216 17.29 0.71 12.66
C CYS A 216 18.13 1.54 13.64
N ASP A 217 18.92 2.50 13.11
CA ASP A 217 19.61 3.48 13.94
C ASP A 217 18.61 4.44 14.60
N HIS A 218 17.63 4.92 13.81
CA HIS A 218 16.61 5.87 14.26
C HIS A 218 15.27 5.60 13.54
N ILE A 219 14.44 4.75 14.09
CA ILE A 219 13.13 4.48 13.52
C ILE A 219 12.22 5.72 13.58
N GLN A 220 11.70 6.16 12.44
CA GLN A 220 10.74 7.27 12.39
C GLN A 220 9.29 6.82 12.57
N GLY A 221 8.98 5.57 12.28
CA GLY A 221 7.65 5.00 12.40
C GLY A 221 7.48 3.69 11.66
N ILE A 222 6.29 3.12 11.79
CA ILE A 222 5.87 1.90 11.11
C ILE A 222 4.78 2.25 10.12
N GLN A 223 4.96 1.86 8.85
CA GLN A 223 3.96 1.89 7.81
C GLN A 223 3.30 0.51 7.74
N TYR A 224 2.00 0.43 8.00
CA TYR A 224 1.29 -0.82 8.03
C TYR A 224 0.17 -0.85 6.99
N VAL A 225 0.16 -1.82 6.11
CA VAL A 225 -0.90 -2.07 5.12
C VAL A 225 -1.59 -3.38 5.47
N VAL A 226 -2.91 -3.35 5.70
CA VAL A 226 -3.68 -4.53 6.11
C VAL A 226 -4.90 -4.73 5.23
N ASP A 227 -5.10 -5.95 4.74
CA ASP A 227 -6.36 -6.38 4.13
C ASP A 227 -7.40 -6.58 5.24
N ASP A 228 -8.36 -5.66 5.32
CA ASP A 228 -9.36 -5.65 6.39
C ASP A 228 -10.62 -6.44 6.04
N SER A 229 -10.69 -7.07 4.88
CA SER A 229 -11.87 -7.81 4.42
C SER A 229 -12.12 -9.15 5.13
N GLY A 230 -11.11 -9.67 5.86
CA GLY A 230 -11.17 -10.99 6.50
C GLY A 230 -10.35 -11.11 7.76
N GLY A 231 -9.90 -12.31 8.08
CA GLY A 231 -9.20 -12.62 9.32
C GLY A 231 -7.88 -11.90 9.52
N PHE A 232 -7.27 -11.35 8.46
CA PHE A 232 -6.06 -10.55 8.60
C PHE A 232 -6.29 -9.29 9.45
N SER A 233 -7.53 -8.76 9.49
CA SER A 233 -7.89 -7.68 10.41
C SER A 233 -7.77 -8.11 11.88
N GLY A 234 -8.16 -9.36 12.20
CA GLY A 234 -8.02 -9.93 13.53
C GLY A 234 -6.56 -10.17 13.91
N VAL A 235 -5.79 -10.80 13.01
CA VAL A 235 -4.33 -10.97 13.19
C VAL A 235 -3.66 -9.64 13.44
N SER A 236 -3.98 -8.63 12.63
CA SER A 236 -3.35 -7.32 12.71
C SER A 236 -3.76 -6.52 13.95
N ALA A 237 -5.00 -6.66 14.41
CA ALA A 237 -5.44 -5.99 15.64
C ALA A 237 -4.71 -6.52 16.87
N GLU A 238 -4.59 -7.84 17.00
CA GLU A 238 -3.83 -8.46 18.11
C GLU A 238 -2.32 -8.15 18.01
N PHE A 239 -1.79 -8.11 16.77
CA PHE A 239 -0.40 -7.73 16.55
C PHE A 239 -0.13 -6.26 16.88
N LEU A 240 -1.03 -5.34 16.48
CA LEU A 240 -0.95 -3.92 16.82
C LEU A 240 -1.05 -3.68 18.34
N GLU A 241 -1.87 -4.45 19.04
CA GLU A 241 -1.96 -4.41 20.50
C GLU A 241 -0.61 -4.79 21.14
N ALA A 242 -0.03 -5.93 20.74
CA ALA A 242 1.30 -6.35 21.21
C ALA A 242 2.39 -5.32 20.88
N MET A 243 2.34 -4.72 19.68
CA MET A 243 3.27 -3.66 19.30
C MET A 243 3.09 -2.39 20.14
N ALA A 244 1.87 -2.01 20.48
CA ALA A 244 1.59 -0.84 21.30
C ALA A 244 2.15 -0.99 22.72
N ASP A 245 2.17 -2.20 23.24
CA ASP A 245 2.77 -2.52 24.54
C ASP A 245 4.31 -2.49 24.50
N GLU A 246 4.91 -3.04 23.44
CA GLU A 246 6.38 -3.15 23.33
C GLU A 246 7.02 -1.86 22.79
N TYR A 247 6.37 -1.16 21.85
CA TYR A 247 6.93 -0.01 21.12
C TYR A 247 6.07 1.26 21.29
N THR A 248 5.84 1.70 22.51
CA THR A 248 4.93 2.82 22.86
C THR A 248 5.21 4.14 22.15
N ASN A 249 6.47 4.40 21.79
CA ASN A 249 6.93 5.67 21.20
C ASN A 249 7.02 5.64 19.66
N ILE A 250 6.84 4.48 19.04
CA ILE A 250 6.94 4.34 17.59
C ILE A 250 5.55 4.57 16.97
N PRO A 251 5.35 5.65 16.18
CA PRO A 251 4.05 5.91 15.58
C PRO A 251 3.74 4.90 14.48
N VAL A 252 2.49 4.41 14.45
CA VAL A 252 1.98 3.54 13.40
C VAL A 252 1.04 4.34 12.51
N LEU A 253 1.36 4.37 11.21
CA LEU A 253 0.51 4.86 10.13
C LEU A 253 -0.12 3.64 9.44
N LEU A 254 -1.42 3.47 9.61
CA LEU A 254 -2.15 2.29 9.17
C LEU A 254 -2.99 2.58 7.93
N TYR A 255 -2.82 1.78 6.90
CA TYR A 255 -3.68 1.74 5.71
C TYR A 255 -4.49 0.45 5.74
N THR A 256 -5.82 0.56 5.89
CA THR A 256 -6.70 -0.60 5.70
C THR A 256 -7.10 -0.66 4.24
N VAL A 257 -6.89 -1.81 3.60
CA VAL A 257 -7.13 -1.98 2.17
C VAL A 257 -8.15 -3.08 1.92
N ARG A 258 -8.94 -2.91 0.85
CA ARG A 258 -9.95 -3.90 0.44
C ARG A 258 -9.96 -4.04 -1.06
N ASP A 259 -9.93 -5.29 -1.52
CA ASP A 259 -10.06 -5.60 -2.95
C ASP A 259 -11.48 -5.26 -3.44
N PRO A 260 -11.65 -4.50 -4.54
CA PRO A 260 -12.96 -4.26 -5.15
C PRO A 260 -13.78 -5.53 -5.44
N ALA A 261 -13.09 -6.65 -5.71
CA ALA A 261 -13.75 -7.93 -5.97
C ALA A 261 -14.32 -8.62 -4.73
N SER A 262 -13.93 -8.22 -3.51
CA SER A 262 -14.27 -8.92 -2.26
C SER A 262 -15.76 -8.82 -1.88
N ASP A 263 -16.44 -7.72 -2.21
CA ASP A 263 -17.80 -7.41 -1.72
C ASP A 263 -18.95 -7.96 -2.58
N THR A 264 -18.67 -8.64 -3.68
CA THR A 264 -19.69 -8.91 -4.73
C THR A 264 -20.68 -10.05 -4.43
N ASN A 265 -20.58 -10.80 -3.31
CA ASN A 265 -21.27 -12.08 -3.15
C ASN A 265 -22.02 -12.32 -1.83
N LEU A 266 -22.54 -11.29 -1.17
CA LEU A 266 -23.38 -11.48 0.05
C LEU A 266 -24.75 -12.09 -0.33
N LYS A 267 -24.86 -13.43 -0.29
CA LYS A 267 -26.06 -14.17 -0.72
C LYS A 267 -27.06 -14.46 0.40
N SER A 268 -26.66 -14.34 1.67
CA SER A 268 -27.52 -14.67 2.80
C SER A 268 -27.53 -13.59 3.88
N ARG A 269 -28.66 -13.52 4.63
CA ARG A 269 -28.76 -12.60 5.77
C ARG A 269 -27.65 -12.83 6.81
N LYS A 270 -27.23 -14.07 7.02
CA LYS A 270 -26.15 -14.41 7.94
C LYS A 270 -24.82 -13.80 7.47
N GLN A 271 -24.49 -13.92 6.19
CA GLN A 271 -23.30 -13.31 5.61
C GLN A 271 -23.33 -11.79 5.72
N THR A 272 -24.48 -11.17 5.43
CA THR A 272 -24.65 -9.72 5.55
C THR A 272 -24.46 -9.21 6.98
N VAL A 273 -25.03 -9.89 7.98
CA VAL A 273 -24.85 -9.54 9.40
C VAL A 273 -23.39 -9.75 9.81
N SER A 274 -22.79 -10.88 9.42
CA SER A 274 -21.38 -11.17 9.72
C SER A 274 -20.45 -10.09 9.14
N HIS A 275 -20.67 -9.67 7.90
CA HIS A 275 -19.91 -8.63 7.23
C HIS A 275 -20.01 -7.28 7.95
N TYR A 276 -21.22 -6.79 8.26
CA TYR A 276 -21.38 -5.51 8.95
C TYR A 276 -20.82 -5.50 10.37
N VAL A 277 -20.94 -6.60 11.10
CA VAL A 277 -20.35 -6.74 12.42
C VAL A 277 -18.83 -6.81 12.33
N HIS A 278 -18.31 -7.56 11.35
CA HIS A 278 -16.89 -7.65 11.07
C HIS A 278 -16.29 -6.26 10.77
N ASP A 279 -16.89 -5.49 9.84
CA ASP A 279 -16.42 -4.16 9.47
C ASP A 279 -16.31 -3.21 10.65
N ALA A 280 -17.32 -3.22 11.51
CA ALA A 280 -17.34 -2.33 12.69
C ALA A 280 -16.28 -2.76 13.72
N VAL A 281 -16.18 -4.05 14.03
CA VAL A 281 -15.22 -4.60 15.01
C VAL A 281 -13.80 -4.40 14.52
N SER A 282 -13.51 -4.79 13.26
CA SER A 282 -12.18 -4.68 12.67
C SER A 282 -11.70 -3.24 12.68
N PHE A 283 -12.53 -2.30 12.21
CA PHE A 283 -12.17 -0.89 12.17
C PHE A 283 -11.97 -0.31 13.58
N SER A 284 -12.86 -0.62 14.55
CA SER A 284 -12.72 -0.17 15.92
C SER A 284 -11.41 -0.67 16.56
N ARG A 285 -11.12 -1.97 16.46
CA ARG A 285 -9.92 -2.57 17.02
C ARG A 285 -8.63 -2.05 16.36
N LEU A 286 -8.57 -2.04 15.04
CA LEU A 286 -7.40 -1.54 14.31
C LEU A 286 -7.11 -0.07 14.63
N SER A 287 -8.16 0.76 14.69
CA SER A 287 -8.01 2.18 15.01
C SER A 287 -7.60 2.45 16.45
N SER A 288 -7.82 1.51 17.39
CA SER A 288 -7.45 1.70 18.79
C SER A 288 -5.94 1.77 19.01
N PHE A 289 -5.18 1.03 18.22
CA PHE A 289 -3.72 0.86 18.41
C PHE A 289 -2.85 1.62 17.39
N CYS A 290 -3.43 2.36 16.45
CA CYS A 290 -2.68 3.20 15.51
C CYS A 290 -2.85 4.70 15.83
N LYS A 291 -1.90 5.51 15.34
CA LYS A 291 -1.96 6.98 15.51
C LYS A 291 -2.71 7.66 14.37
N LEU A 292 -2.67 7.10 13.17
CA LEU A 292 -3.44 7.54 12.01
C LEU A 292 -3.88 6.32 11.21
N ILE A 293 -5.14 6.30 10.76
CA ILE A 293 -5.72 5.24 9.94
C ILE A 293 -6.31 5.82 8.66
N VAL A 294 -6.02 5.20 7.53
CA VAL A 294 -6.48 5.60 6.19
C VAL A 294 -7.23 4.44 5.55
N PRO A 295 -8.57 4.46 5.54
CA PRO A 295 -9.35 3.42 4.89
C PRO A 295 -9.30 3.55 3.36
N LEU A 296 -8.95 2.45 2.68
CA LEU A 296 -8.86 2.34 1.23
C LEU A 296 -9.65 1.13 0.76
N GLY A 297 -10.47 1.29 -0.27
CA GLY A 297 -11.25 0.16 -0.78
C GLY A 297 -12.54 0.60 -1.40
N LEU A 298 -12.47 1.14 -2.61
CA LEU A 298 -13.66 1.45 -3.39
C LEU A 298 -14.26 0.17 -3.98
N PRO A 299 -15.59 0.07 -4.03
CA PRO A 299 -16.26 -1.08 -4.67
C PRO A 299 -15.96 -1.16 -6.18
N SER A 300 -15.54 -0.07 -6.81
CA SER A 300 -15.06 -0.03 -8.19
C SER A 300 -14.13 1.16 -8.40
N LEU A 301 -13.00 0.91 -9.03
CA LEU A 301 -12.04 1.92 -9.47
C LEU A 301 -12.25 2.32 -10.94
N SER A 302 -12.88 1.45 -11.74
CA SER A 302 -13.06 1.61 -13.19
C SER A 302 -13.90 2.83 -13.58
N ILE A 303 -14.70 3.37 -12.66
CA ILE A 303 -15.65 4.48 -12.94
C ILE A 303 -15.01 5.85 -12.68
N ASN A 304 -13.92 5.91 -11.94
CA ASN A 304 -13.44 7.16 -11.35
C ASN A 304 -12.60 8.03 -12.28
N SER A 305 -11.94 7.47 -13.29
CA SER A 305 -11.06 8.26 -14.15
C SER A 305 -11.15 7.85 -15.62
N ARG A 306 -11.26 8.84 -16.53
CA ARG A 306 -11.19 8.61 -17.97
C ARG A 306 -9.78 8.24 -18.47
N TYR A 307 -8.78 8.44 -17.63
CA TYR A 307 -7.38 8.14 -17.95
C TYR A 307 -6.97 6.73 -17.58
N LEU A 308 -7.80 6.05 -16.77
CA LEU A 308 -7.54 4.68 -16.32
C LEU A 308 -8.58 3.70 -16.85
N ARG A 309 -8.13 2.50 -17.19
CA ARG A 309 -8.95 1.36 -17.62
C ARG A 309 -8.65 0.17 -16.72
N ILE A 310 -9.30 0.14 -15.58
CA ILE A 310 -9.03 -0.84 -14.54
C ILE A 310 -10.04 -1.98 -14.68
N ASN A 311 -9.56 -3.22 -14.56
CA ASN A 311 -10.41 -4.38 -14.38
C ASN A 311 -10.52 -4.69 -12.87
N ASP A 312 -11.63 -4.28 -12.24
CA ASP A 312 -11.87 -4.45 -10.81
C ASP A 312 -11.86 -5.93 -10.34
N LYS A 313 -11.92 -6.88 -11.26
CA LYS A 313 -11.83 -8.32 -10.94
C LYS A 313 -10.40 -8.86 -10.87
N LYS A 314 -9.42 -8.06 -11.29
CA LYS A 314 -8.00 -8.44 -11.26
C LYS A 314 -7.31 -7.67 -10.12
N PRO A 315 -6.97 -8.33 -9.00
CA PRO A 315 -6.20 -7.69 -7.91
C PRO A 315 -4.92 -7.02 -8.40
N TYR A 316 -4.28 -7.59 -9.42
CA TYR A 316 -3.10 -7.03 -10.09
C TYR A 316 -3.33 -5.62 -10.66
N HIS A 317 -4.54 -5.32 -11.20
CA HIS A 317 -4.89 -3.99 -11.73
C HIS A 317 -5.25 -3.00 -10.62
N SER A 318 -6.12 -3.41 -9.70
CA SER A 318 -6.61 -2.52 -8.62
C SER A 318 -5.50 -2.16 -7.63
N SER A 319 -4.66 -3.11 -7.28
CA SER A 319 -3.52 -2.90 -6.37
C SER A 319 -2.49 -1.92 -6.92
N ALA A 320 -2.30 -1.85 -8.25
CA ALA A 320 -1.38 -0.89 -8.87
C ALA A 320 -1.77 0.57 -8.60
N VAL A 321 -3.07 0.88 -8.60
CA VAL A 321 -3.58 2.23 -8.28
C VAL A 321 -3.36 2.57 -6.81
N TYR A 322 -3.68 1.65 -5.90
CA TYR A 322 -3.44 1.86 -4.48
C TYR A 322 -1.95 1.98 -4.15
N ALA A 323 -1.10 1.17 -4.78
CA ALA A 323 0.34 1.25 -4.63
C ALA A 323 0.91 2.59 -5.10
N SER A 324 0.43 3.11 -6.24
CA SER A 324 0.81 4.43 -6.76
C SER A 324 0.42 5.56 -5.82
N ALA A 325 -0.79 5.47 -5.21
CA ALA A 325 -1.24 6.42 -4.21
C ALA A 325 -0.40 6.35 -2.93
N LEU A 326 -0.11 5.14 -2.42
CA LEU A 326 0.74 4.93 -1.23
C LEU A 326 2.16 5.42 -1.48
N HIS A 327 2.74 5.13 -2.65
CA HIS A 327 4.06 5.67 -3.03
C HIS A 327 4.07 7.19 -2.93
N SER A 328 3.05 7.85 -3.50
CA SER A 328 2.97 9.31 -3.55
C SER A 328 2.82 9.94 -2.16
N VAL A 329 1.90 9.44 -1.30
CA VAL A 329 1.71 10.04 0.05
C VAL A 329 2.84 9.73 1.03
N THR A 330 3.64 8.70 0.76
CA THR A 330 4.79 8.35 1.60
C THR A 330 6.12 8.90 1.06
N LEU A 331 6.11 9.50 -0.12
CA LEU A 331 7.30 10.10 -0.71
C LEU A 331 7.96 11.15 0.20
N PRO A 332 7.22 12.07 0.86
CA PRO A 332 7.80 13.07 1.75
C PRO A 332 8.62 12.50 2.91
N PHE A 333 8.32 11.26 3.35
CA PHE A 333 9.04 10.59 4.45
C PHE A 333 10.45 10.15 4.07
N ARG A 334 10.73 10.12 2.78
CA ARG A 334 12.00 9.67 2.17
C ARG A 334 12.77 10.80 1.50
N MET A 335 12.17 11.99 1.40
CA MET A 335 12.85 13.13 0.83
C MET A 335 13.95 13.63 1.76
N LYS A 336 15.14 13.91 1.20
CA LYS A 336 16.23 14.54 1.94
C LYS A 336 15.90 16.00 2.23
N PRO A 337 16.13 16.50 3.46
CA PRO A 337 15.94 17.91 3.75
C PRO A 337 16.98 18.74 3.00
N PHE A 338 16.52 19.73 2.24
CA PHE A 338 17.39 20.65 1.54
C PHE A 338 17.73 21.88 2.37
N GLY A 339 19.01 22.27 2.29
CA GLY A 339 19.43 23.64 2.59
C GLY A 339 19.02 24.59 1.45
N PRO A 340 19.30 25.93 1.58
CA PRO A 340 18.99 26.90 0.54
C PRO A 340 19.96 26.74 -0.65
N THR A 341 19.67 25.80 -1.53
CA THR A 341 20.41 25.51 -2.77
C THR A 341 19.52 25.77 -3.99
N THR A 342 20.10 25.78 -5.19
CA THR A 342 19.34 25.89 -6.44
C THR A 342 18.36 24.72 -6.63
N GLU A 343 18.63 23.57 -6.02
CA GLU A 343 17.77 22.36 -6.06
C GLU A 343 16.49 22.53 -5.24
N SER A 344 16.52 23.31 -4.15
CA SER A 344 15.33 23.65 -3.35
C SER A 344 14.25 24.40 -4.13
N ARG A 345 14.53 24.78 -5.38
CA ARG A 345 13.54 25.37 -6.29
C ARG A 345 12.46 24.37 -6.74
N TYR A 346 12.81 23.10 -6.87
CA TYR A 346 11.94 22.06 -7.43
C TYR A 346 11.56 20.98 -6.42
N GLU A 347 12.16 21.01 -5.24
CA GLU A 347 11.96 20.02 -4.20
C GLU A 347 11.84 20.66 -2.83
N SER A 348 10.76 20.34 -2.12
CA SER A 348 10.46 20.91 -0.80
C SER A 348 9.41 20.10 -0.07
N GLY A 349 9.31 20.28 1.23
CA GLY A 349 8.23 19.75 2.04
C GLY A 349 8.48 18.33 2.52
N CYS A 350 9.76 17.96 2.77
CA CYS A 350 10.05 16.68 3.45
C CYS A 350 9.38 16.66 4.83
N LEU A 351 8.83 15.50 5.19
CA LEU A 351 8.16 15.22 6.45
C LEU A 351 8.64 13.89 7.00
N ASN A 352 8.45 13.66 8.29
CA ASN A 352 8.46 12.32 8.85
C ASN A 352 7.03 11.85 9.19
N ILE A 353 6.88 10.56 9.50
CA ILE A 353 5.58 9.96 9.85
C ILE A 353 4.94 10.68 11.03
N TYR A 354 5.71 11.00 12.08
CA TYR A 354 5.20 11.70 13.26
C TYR A 354 4.66 13.10 12.93
N GLU A 355 5.41 13.89 12.14
CA GLU A 355 4.98 15.22 11.70
C GLU A 355 3.68 15.16 10.89
N SER A 356 3.59 14.20 9.94
CA SER A 356 2.37 13.99 9.16
C SER A 356 1.16 13.64 10.05
N ILE A 357 1.35 12.76 11.03
CA ILE A 357 0.30 12.42 12.01
C ILE A 357 -0.10 13.64 12.83
N GLN A 358 0.86 14.44 13.31
CA GLN A 358 0.56 15.65 14.08
C GLN A 358 -0.21 16.69 13.25
N MET A 359 0.10 16.81 11.97
CA MET A 359 -0.61 17.72 11.06
C MET A 359 -2.04 17.29 10.82
N LEU A 360 -2.28 16.00 10.62
CA LEU A 360 -3.59 15.46 10.26
C LEU A 360 -4.48 15.18 11.48
N ALA A 361 -3.93 14.61 12.53
CA ALA A 361 -4.69 14.18 13.71
C ALA A 361 -4.58 15.12 14.92
N GLY A 362 -3.51 15.95 14.98
CA GLY A 362 -3.20 16.77 16.16
C GLY A 362 -3.57 18.25 16.10
N GLN A 363 -3.73 18.82 14.89
CA GLN A 363 -3.83 20.28 14.72
C GLN A 363 -5.21 20.88 14.92
N SER A 364 -6.29 20.12 14.67
CA SER A 364 -7.63 20.68 14.58
C SER A 364 -8.64 19.91 15.43
N ARG A 365 -8.99 18.74 14.97
CA ARG A 365 -9.84 17.77 15.65
C ARG A 365 -9.00 16.58 16.04
N GLN A 366 -9.29 15.93 17.15
CA GLN A 366 -8.63 14.67 17.51
C GLN A 366 -9.16 13.52 16.63
N ASN A 367 -9.08 13.73 15.31
CA ASN A 367 -9.54 12.77 14.31
C ASN A 367 -8.34 12.02 13.75
N LYS A 368 -8.25 10.73 14.05
CA LYS A 368 -7.20 9.84 13.53
C LYS A 368 -7.56 9.15 12.21
N VAL A 369 -8.68 9.49 11.59
CA VAL A 369 -9.11 8.91 10.31
C VAL A 369 -8.91 9.91 9.19
N SER A 370 -8.06 9.56 8.22
CA SER A 370 -7.79 10.42 7.06
C SER A 370 -8.33 9.83 5.78
N ILE A 371 -8.67 10.72 4.87
CA ILE A 371 -9.14 10.43 3.52
C ILE A 371 -7.95 10.53 2.57
N LEU A 372 -7.83 9.61 1.63
CA LEU A 372 -6.81 9.63 0.58
C LEU A 372 -7.46 9.94 -0.76
N ASP A 373 -7.00 11.04 -1.39
CA ASP A 373 -7.36 11.44 -2.74
C ASP A 373 -6.12 11.35 -3.66
N VAL A 374 -6.31 10.96 -4.93
CA VAL A 374 -5.22 10.79 -5.90
C VAL A 374 -5.59 11.32 -7.28
N ALA A 375 -4.65 11.98 -7.95
CA ALA A 375 -4.68 12.28 -9.38
C ALA A 375 -3.62 11.42 -10.09
N MET A 376 -4.05 10.49 -10.91
CA MET A 376 -3.21 9.54 -11.62
C MET A 376 -3.65 9.44 -13.09
N PRO A 377 -2.90 10.01 -14.05
CA PRO A 377 -1.83 11.00 -13.88
C PRO A 377 -2.33 12.37 -13.39
N ALA A 378 -1.44 13.16 -12.76
CA ALA A 378 -1.74 14.53 -12.40
C ALA A 378 -1.67 15.46 -13.62
N PRO A 379 -2.59 16.44 -13.76
CA PRO A 379 -2.52 17.42 -14.83
C PRO A 379 -1.34 18.39 -14.63
N SER A 380 -0.83 18.95 -15.75
CA SER A 380 0.20 20.00 -15.69
C SER A 380 -0.36 21.29 -15.08
N LEU A 381 0.49 22.05 -14.38
CA LEU A 381 0.13 23.35 -13.76
C LEU A 381 0.21 24.48 -14.78
N LYS A 382 -0.58 24.38 -15.87
CA LYS A 382 -0.67 25.42 -16.92
C LYS A 382 -1.93 26.26 -16.75
N GLY A 383 -1.76 27.58 -16.67
CA GLY A 383 -2.87 28.53 -16.64
C GLY A 383 -3.38 28.85 -15.22
N LYS A 384 -4.27 29.85 -15.15
CA LYS A 384 -4.76 30.41 -13.88
C LYS A 384 -5.66 29.47 -13.07
N GLU A 385 -6.28 28.48 -13.72
CA GLU A 385 -7.18 27.51 -13.10
C GLU A 385 -6.49 26.15 -12.82
N ALA A 386 -5.15 26.09 -12.96
CA ALA A 386 -4.41 24.83 -12.89
C ALA A 386 -4.58 24.13 -11.53
N GLY A 387 -4.53 24.85 -10.42
CA GLY A 387 -4.73 24.30 -9.09
C GLY A 387 -6.15 23.75 -8.90
N LYS A 388 -7.18 24.45 -9.39
CA LYS A 388 -8.55 23.95 -9.36
C LYS A 388 -8.74 22.71 -10.23
N LEU A 389 -8.09 22.67 -11.40
CA LEU A 389 -8.10 21.51 -12.28
C LEU A 389 -7.44 20.30 -11.61
N LEU A 390 -6.30 20.50 -10.93
CA LEU A 390 -5.63 19.46 -10.19
C LEU A 390 -6.54 18.89 -9.08
N LEU A 391 -7.12 19.75 -8.23
CA LEU A 391 -8.02 19.33 -7.17
C LEU A 391 -9.27 18.59 -7.68
N ARG A 392 -9.81 19.00 -8.84
CA ARG A 392 -10.94 18.30 -9.50
C ARG A 392 -10.56 16.95 -10.08
N ASN A 393 -9.30 16.75 -10.46
CA ASN A 393 -8.81 15.46 -10.95
C ASN A 393 -8.35 14.53 -9.82
N MET A 394 -8.34 14.98 -8.57
CA MET A 394 -8.12 14.12 -7.42
C MET A 394 -9.38 13.32 -7.11
N HIS A 395 -9.30 12.02 -7.25
CA HIS A 395 -10.36 11.07 -6.93
C HIS A 395 -10.11 10.43 -5.58
N THR A 396 -11.14 10.38 -4.74
CA THR A 396 -11.07 9.74 -3.42
C THR A 396 -10.96 8.23 -3.56
N LEU A 397 -9.98 7.62 -2.87
CA LEU A 397 -9.81 6.18 -2.73
C LEU A 397 -10.41 5.63 -1.42
N THR A 398 -10.78 6.50 -0.50
CA THR A 398 -11.47 6.16 0.75
C THR A 398 -12.96 5.96 0.48
N PRO A 399 -13.55 4.83 0.91
CA PRO A 399 -14.97 4.54 0.64
C PRO A 399 -15.91 5.40 1.50
N GLU A 400 -17.18 5.50 1.07
CA GLU A 400 -18.29 6.10 1.83
C GLU A 400 -18.03 7.53 2.32
N THR A 401 -17.28 8.32 1.57
CA THR A 401 -17.03 9.73 1.90
C THR A 401 -18.15 10.63 1.40
N ALA A 402 -18.44 11.71 2.15
CA ALA A 402 -19.32 12.77 1.67
C ALA A 402 -18.65 13.55 0.54
N THR A 403 -19.48 14.08 -0.35
CA THR A 403 -19.05 15.01 -1.39
C THR A 403 -19.47 16.43 -1.04
N ASN A 404 -18.53 17.38 -1.08
CA ASN A 404 -18.80 18.83 -0.95
C ASN A 404 -19.24 19.31 0.44
N SER A 405 -18.74 18.77 1.54
CA SER A 405 -18.92 19.43 2.83
C SER A 405 -17.96 20.62 2.96
N GLU A 406 -18.47 21.78 3.36
CA GLU A 406 -17.64 22.90 3.75
C GLU A 406 -17.07 22.65 5.15
N ASP A 407 -15.83 22.16 5.22
CA ASP A 407 -15.16 21.89 6.49
C ASP A 407 -14.01 22.88 6.73
N LEU A 408 -14.31 23.96 7.44
CA LEU A 408 -13.34 24.99 7.86
C LEU A 408 -12.25 24.48 8.82
N GLN A 409 -12.44 23.31 9.39
CA GLN A 409 -11.49 22.69 10.31
C GLN A 409 -10.63 21.60 9.63
N SER A 410 -10.80 21.42 8.32
CA SER A 410 -10.03 20.41 7.57
C SER A 410 -8.53 20.71 7.59
N THR A 411 -7.73 19.66 7.61
CA THR A 411 -6.28 19.73 7.47
C THR A 411 -5.84 18.77 6.37
N GLU A 412 -4.78 19.12 5.65
CA GLU A 412 -4.31 18.32 4.53
C GLU A 412 -2.80 18.30 4.38
N VAL A 413 -2.31 17.19 3.84
CA VAL A 413 -0.93 17.02 3.38
C VAL A 413 -1.01 16.59 1.92
N ILE A 414 -0.46 17.42 1.04
CA ILE A 414 -0.49 17.22 -0.41
C ILE A 414 0.92 16.90 -0.88
N THR A 415 1.05 15.90 -1.73
CA THR A 415 2.30 15.56 -2.41
C THR A 415 2.10 15.65 -3.91
N LEU A 416 2.93 16.44 -4.58
CA LEU A 416 3.02 16.52 -6.02
C LEU A 416 4.40 16.09 -6.48
N HIS A 417 4.46 15.15 -7.42
CA HIS A 417 5.74 14.75 -7.95
C HIS A 417 5.69 14.48 -9.46
N GLY A 418 6.76 14.84 -10.17
CA GLY A 418 6.86 14.76 -11.63
C GLY A 418 5.92 15.70 -12.38
N VAL A 419 5.21 16.61 -11.72
CA VAL A 419 4.23 17.49 -12.35
C VAL A 419 4.95 18.57 -13.16
N LEU A 420 4.42 18.87 -14.35
CA LEU A 420 4.96 19.90 -15.24
C LEU A 420 4.36 21.27 -14.93
N GLY A 421 5.20 22.30 -14.88
CA GLY A 421 4.84 23.70 -14.74
C GLY A 421 4.40 24.35 -16.07
N SER A 422 4.21 25.67 -16.03
CA SER A 422 3.73 26.47 -17.17
C SER A 422 4.68 26.47 -18.38
N GLY A 423 6.00 26.34 -18.14
CA GLY A 423 7.03 26.34 -19.19
C GLY A 423 7.32 24.97 -19.82
N GLY A 424 6.59 23.92 -19.46
CA GLY A 424 6.87 22.54 -19.92
C GLY A 424 8.05 21.86 -19.22
N HIS A 425 8.65 22.52 -18.23
CA HIS A 425 9.62 21.95 -17.30
C HIS A 425 8.91 21.46 -16.02
N HIS A 426 9.62 20.74 -15.16
CA HIS A 426 9.08 20.37 -13.85
C HIS A 426 8.61 21.61 -13.08
N ALA A 427 7.46 21.50 -12.42
CA ALA A 427 6.88 22.60 -11.67
C ALA A 427 7.79 22.99 -10.50
N SER A 428 8.05 24.28 -10.37
CA SER A 428 8.77 24.81 -9.20
C SER A 428 7.86 24.85 -7.97
N VAL A 429 8.46 24.84 -6.79
CA VAL A 429 7.75 24.99 -5.51
C VAL A 429 6.89 26.27 -5.49
N ALA A 430 7.39 27.37 -6.07
CA ALA A 430 6.65 28.62 -6.18
C ALA A 430 5.40 28.46 -7.06
N GLU A 431 5.51 27.85 -8.26
CA GLU A 431 4.36 27.62 -9.15
C GLU A 431 3.30 26.72 -8.50
N VAL A 432 3.72 25.71 -7.73
CA VAL A 432 2.82 24.84 -6.98
C VAL A 432 2.07 25.63 -5.91
N ASN A 433 2.78 26.43 -5.09
CA ASN A 433 2.18 27.25 -4.05
C ASN A 433 1.20 28.28 -4.63
N ASP A 434 1.58 28.97 -5.71
CA ASP A 434 0.71 29.94 -6.41
C ASP A 434 -0.56 29.26 -6.96
N ALA A 435 -0.43 28.03 -7.51
CA ALA A 435 -1.56 27.28 -8.02
C ALA A 435 -2.55 26.89 -6.90
N PHE A 436 -2.06 26.45 -5.74
CA PHE A 436 -2.94 26.14 -4.60
C PHE A 436 -3.54 27.40 -3.98
N GLN A 437 -2.78 28.46 -3.82
CA GLN A 437 -3.31 29.74 -3.35
C GLN A 437 -4.46 30.22 -4.22
N ALA A 438 -4.28 30.22 -5.55
CA ALA A 438 -5.34 30.57 -6.50
C ALA A 438 -6.52 29.60 -6.47
N ALA A 439 -6.29 28.31 -6.18
CA ALA A 439 -7.36 27.33 -6.08
C ALA A 439 -8.27 27.61 -4.87
N TYR A 440 -7.70 28.07 -3.74
CA TYR A 440 -8.43 28.33 -2.51
C TYR A 440 -8.95 29.76 -2.36
N GLU A 441 -8.59 30.70 -3.26
CA GLU A 441 -9.10 32.09 -3.19
C GLU A 441 -10.63 32.22 -3.23
N HIS A 442 -11.33 31.26 -3.85
CA HIS A 442 -12.78 31.27 -4.05
C HIS A 442 -13.48 30.00 -3.51
N SER A 443 -12.79 29.22 -2.70
CA SER A 443 -13.34 28.02 -2.06
C SER A 443 -12.97 27.98 -0.58
N THR A 444 -13.59 27.11 0.18
CA THR A 444 -13.24 26.88 1.57
C THR A 444 -11.80 26.35 1.62
N SER A 445 -10.89 27.15 2.15
CA SER A 445 -9.51 26.73 2.38
C SER A 445 -9.40 25.85 3.61
N PRO A 446 -8.56 24.84 3.61
CA PRO A 446 -8.28 24.06 4.81
C PRO A 446 -7.64 24.96 5.89
N LYS A 447 -7.90 24.63 7.16
CA LYS A 447 -7.28 25.33 8.30
C LYS A 447 -5.75 25.22 8.27
N PHE A 448 -5.24 24.11 7.79
CA PHE A 448 -3.84 23.83 7.62
C PHE A 448 -3.62 23.01 6.35
N SER A 449 -2.66 23.43 5.53
CA SER A 449 -2.23 22.71 4.34
C SER A 449 -0.70 22.63 4.31
N HIS A 450 -0.17 21.42 4.10
CA HIS A 450 1.25 21.21 3.86
C HIS A 450 1.43 20.67 2.44
N VAL A 451 2.40 21.22 1.71
CA VAL A 451 2.64 20.83 0.33
C VAL A 451 4.07 20.33 0.17
N SER A 452 4.19 19.10 -0.30
CA SER A 452 5.45 18.48 -0.67
C SER A 452 5.56 18.42 -2.20
N VAL A 453 6.71 18.81 -2.71
CA VAL A 453 6.97 18.85 -4.15
C VAL A 453 8.25 18.10 -4.47
N SER A 454 8.21 17.22 -5.47
CA SER A 454 9.39 16.56 -6.04
C SER A 454 9.33 16.55 -7.56
N ARG A 455 10.48 16.67 -8.21
CA ARG A 455 10.59 16.56 -9.67
C ARG A 455 10.54 15.14 -10.19
N CYS A 456 10.83 14.14 -9.34
CA CYS A 456 10.89 12.75 -9.72
C CYS A 456 9.48 12.19 -9.97
N PRO A 457 9.08 11.84 -11.22
CA PRO A 457 7.78 11.23 -11.49
C PRO A 457 7.72 9.79 -10.97
N LEU A 458 6.53 9.21 -10.91
CA LEU A 458 6.37 7.79 -10.64
C LEU A 458 6.86 6.98 -11.83
N PRO A 459 7.89 6.13 -11.70
CA PRO A 459 8.31 5.23 -12.77
C PRO A 459 7.30 4.12 -12.96
N ILE A 460 7.15 3.64 -14.20
CA ILE A 460 6.29 2.50 -14.54
C ILE A 460 7.20 1.33 -14.93
N PRO A 461 7.47 0.41 -13.99
CA PRO A 461 8.34 -0.75 -14.25
C PRO A 461 7.70 -1.75 -15.23
N LEU A 462 8.50 -2.60 -15.85
CA LEU A 462 8.02 -3.61 -16.80
C LEU A 462 6.82 -4.44 -16.28
N PRO A 463 6.82 -4.97 -15.04
CA PRO A 463 5.71 -5.76 -14.53
C PRO A 463 4.53 -4.90 -14.02
N PHE A 464 4.26 -3.75 -14.66
CA PHE A 464 3.11 -2.93 -14.33
C PHE A 464 1.94 -3.23 -15.29
N PRO A 465 0.68 -3.35 -14.79
CA PRO A 465 -0.47 -3.71 -15.62
C PRO A 465 -0.84 -2.65 -16.67
N SER A 466 -1.49 -3.10 -17.75
CA SER A 466 -1.97 -2.25 -18.82
C SER A 466 -3.27 -1.53 -18.43
N ILE A 467 -3.17 -0.57 -17.52
CA ILE A 467 -4.31 0.16 -16.94
C ILE A 467 -4.48 1.59 -17.46
N PHE A 468 -3.57 2.12 -18.25
CA PHE A 468 -3.72 3.48 -18.80
C PHE A 468 -4.61 3.48 -20.04
N SER A 469 -5.42 4.55 -20.19
CA SER A 469 -6.15 4.78 -21.42
C SER A 469 -5.22 5.35 -22.48
N ASN A 470 -5.68 5.34 -23.73
CA ASN A 470 -4.98 5.96 -24.85
C ASN A 470 -4.82 7.49 -24.73
N LEU A 471 -5.47 8.11 -23.73
CA LEU A 471 -5.34 9.54 -23.41
C LEU A 471 -4.11 9.87 -22.56
N VAL A 472 -3.30 8.87 -22.18
CA VAL A 472 -2.07 9.04 -21.39
C VAL A 472 -0.87 8.89 -22.32
N GLY A 473 -0.01 9.89 -22.39
CA GLY A 473 1.23 9.90 -23.16
C GLY A 473 2.35 9.07 -22.50
N GLN A 474 3.51 9.02 -23.13
CA GLN A 474 4.67 8.22 -22.69
C GLN A 474 5.20 8.64 -21.32
N HIS A 475 5.15 9.92 -21.00
CA HIS A 475 5.56 10.47 -19.69
C HIS A 475 4.36 10.97 -18.88
N GLY A 476 3.17 10.38 -19.11
CA GLY A 476 1.96 10.70 -18.37
C GLY A 476 1.27 12.00 -18.82
N GLU A 477 1.60 12.54 -19.98
CA GLU A 477 0.91 13.71 -20.53
C GLU A 477 -0.56 13.41 -20.82
N LEU A 478 -1.44 14.32 -20.44
CA LEU A 478 -2.87 14.20 -20.70
C LEU A 478 -3.19 14.68 -22.13
N LEU A 479 -3.56 13.74 -23.00
CA LEU A 479 -3.90 13.97 -24.39
C LEU A 479 -5.40 14.27 -24.55
N SER A 480 -5.76 15.13 -25.50
CA SER A 480 -7.16 15.51 -25.75
C SER A 480 -7.89 14.51 -26.64
N GLU A 481 -7.22 13.93 -27.62
CA GLU A 481 -7.79 12.98 -28.58
C GLU A 481 -6.73 11.97 -29.03
N THR A 482 -7.15 10.72 -29.28
CA THR A 482 -6.32 9.69 -29.91
C THR A 482 -7.15 8.76 -30.76
N SER A 483 -6.54 8.18 -31.79
CA SER A 483 -7.19 7.30 -32.77
C SER A 483 -7.28 5.82 -32.35
N SER A 484 -6.57 5.41 -31.27
CA SER A 484 -6.57 4.03 -30.83
C SER A 484 -7.46 3.82 -29.61
N SER A 485 -8.00 2.62 -29.43
CA SER A 485 -8.87 2.25 -28.30
C SER A 485 -8.22 1.28 -27.32
N SER A 486 -6.95 0.89 -27.52
CA SER A 486 -6.26 -0.09 -26.69
C SER A 486 -5.83 0.49 -25.32
N ALA A 487 -5.80 -0.35 -24.29
CA ALA A 487 -5.16 -0.02 -23.03
C ALA A 487 -3.64 0.04 -23.23
N ARG A 488 -2.94 0.88 -22.43
CA ARG A 488 -1.49 1.09 -22.46
C ARG A 488 -0.88 0.64 -21.15
N GLY A 489 0.26 0.03 -21.21
CA GLY A 489 1.02 -0.46 -20.05
C GLY A 489 2.44 0.09 -20.01
N SER A 490 3.33 -0.62 -19.36
CA SER A 490 4.74 -0.25 -19.15
C SER A 490 5.54 -0.07 -20.44
N LEU A 491 5.16 -0.71 -21.53
CA LEU A 491 5.82 -0.54 -22.84
C LEU A 491 5.50 0.79 -23.51
N ASP A 492 4.38 1.40 -23.17
CA ASP A 492 3.90 2.64 -23.79
C ASP A 492 4.02 3.86 -22.87
N VAL A 493 4.00 3.63 -21.55
CA VAL A 493 4.04 4.66 -20.51
C VAL A 493 5.19 4.34 -19.57
N HIS A 494 6.22 5.17 -19.56
CA HIS A 494 7.44 4.93 -18.80
C HIS A 494 7.43 5.62 -17.43
N SER A 495 6.71 6.72 -17.32
CA SER A 495 6.56 7.46 -16.07
C SER A 495 5.29 8.28 -16.06
N ILE A 496 4.78 8.62 -14.89
CA ILE A 496 3.61 9.49 -14.76
C ILE A 496 3.80 10.54 -13.65
N PRO A 497 3.33 11.79 -13.89
CA PRO A 497 3.20 12.78 -12.82
C PRO A 497 2.06 12.37 -11.89
N MET A 498 2.26 12.55 -10.59
CA MET A 498 1.29 12.18 -9.58
C MET A 498 0.94 13.34 -8.65
N GLY A 499 -0.32 13.35 -8.22
CA GLY A 499 -0.78 14.19 -7.13
C GLY A 499 -1.52 13.33 -6.11
N ALA A 500 -1.15 13.41 -4.85
CA ALA A 500 -1.84 12.68 -3.79
C ALA A 500 -2.09 13.60 -2.59
N ARG A 501 -3.22 13.40 -1.89
CA ARG A 501 -3.61 14.21 -0.76
C ARG A 501 -4.16 13.35 0.36
N LEU A 502 -3.56 13.42 1.53
CA LEU A 502 -4.15 12.97 2.78
C LEU A 502 -4.87 14.15 3.43
N ARG A 503 -6.15 13.98 3.75
CA ARG A 503 -6.92 15.02 4.44
C ARG A 503 -7.69 14.48 5.62
N SER A 504 -7.70 15.23 6.71
CA SER A 504 -8.58 15.04 7.86
C SER A 504 -9.76 16.00 7.71
N SER A 505 -10.95 15.45 7.50
CA SER A 505 -12.17 16.22 7.19
C SER A 505 -13.41 15.52 7.73
N SER A 506 -14.47 16.29 7.97
CA SER A 506 -15.82 15.75 8.29
C SER A 506 -16.42 14.91 7.15
N ASP A 507 -15.87 14.96 5.95
CA ASP A 507 -16.29 14.10 4.84
C ASP A 507 -16.21 12.59 5.14
N ILE A 508 -15.45 12.18 6.17
CA ILE A 508 -15.36 10.79 6.62
C ILE A 508 -16.57 10.35 7.51
N LEU A 509 -17.41 11.27 7.92
CA LEU A 509 -18.54 10.98 8.81
C LEU A 509 -19.45 9.84 8.32
N PRO A 510 -19.90 9.79 7.05
CA PRO A 510 -20.77 8.70 6.59
C PRO A 510 -20.15 7.32 6.76
N PHE A 511 -18.84 7.21 6.59
CA PHE A 511 -18.08 5.98 6.80
C PHE A 511 -18.13 5.54 8.28
N LEU A 512 -17.90 6.45 9.21
CA LEU A 512 -17.90 6.17 10.65
C LEU A 512 -19.32 5.89 11.18
N GLU A 513 -20.30 6.72 10.78
CA GLU A 513 -21.70 6.54 11.17
C GLU A 513 -22.29 5.22 10.69
N THR A 514 -21.91 4.79 9.48
CA THR A 514 -22.36 3.49 8.95
C THR A 514 -21.85 2.35 9.83
N ARG A 515 -20.59 2.39 10.25
CA ARG A 515 -20.01 1.36 11.14
C ARG A 515 -20.65 1.38 12.53
N LEU A 516 -20.78 2.54 13.13
CA LEU A 516 -21.44 2.69 14.43
C LEU A 516 -22.91 2.22 14.39
N ARG A 517 -23.68 2.67 13.40
CA ARG A 517 -25.08 2.25 13.19
C ARG A 517 -25.22 0.75 12.98
N ASN A 518 -24.36 0.16 12.17
CA ASN A 518 -24.37 -1.28 11.90
C ASN A 518 -23.97 -2.08 13.15
N PHE A 519 -22.98 -1.62 13.90
CA PHE A 519 -22.57 -2.25 15.16
C PHE A 519 -23.72 -2.25 16.18
N ARG A 520 -24.36 -1.10 16.41
CA ARG A 520 -25.54 -0.97 17.29
C ARG A 520 -26.66 -1.90 16.85
N ARG A 521 -27.04 -1.82 15.58
CA ARG A 521 -28.18 -2.58 15.03
C ARG A 521 -27.99 -4.07 15.07
N PHE A 522 -26.83 -4.56 14.70
CA PHE A 522 -26.58 -5.98 14.49
C PHE A 522 -25.77 -6.62 15.63
N GLY A 523 -24.91 -5.88 16.30
CA GLY A 523 -24.07 -6.36 17.40
C GLY A 523 -24.75 -6.23 18.77
N VAL A 524 -25.37 -5.06 19.07
CA VAL A 524 -25.83 -4.72 20.42
C VAL A 524 -27.36 -4.84 20.56
N GLU A 525 -28.15 -4.17 19.71
CA GLU A 525 -29.60 -4.01 19.94
C GLU A 525 -30.44 -5.18 19.43
N ARG A 526 -30.28 -5.56 18.18
CA ARG A 526 -31.19 -6.47 17.46
C ARG A 526 -30.47 -7.64 16.84
N GLY A 527 -30.35 -8.72 17.55
CA GLY A 527 -29.99 -9.92 16.80
C GLY A 527 -29.24 -10.95 17.60
N ALA A 528 -29.93 -12.03 17.91
CA ALA A 528 -29.30 -13.25 18.43
C ALA A 528 -28.06 -13.63 17.59
N LEU A 529 -28.13 -13.43 16.25
CA LEU A 529 -27.06 -13.81 15.33
C LEU A 529 -25.78 -12.98 15.50
N GLY A 530 -25.88 -11.64 15.56
CA GLY A 530 -24.70 -10.78 15.72
C GLY A 530 -24.06 -10.94 17.10
N LYS A 531 -24.88 -11.04 18.16
CA LYS A 531 -24.40 -11.32 19.52
C LYS A 531 -23.73 -12.69 19.62
N GLU A 532 -24.27 -13.70 18.94
CA GLU A 532 -23.66 -15.03 18.89
C GLU A 532 -22.31 -15.00 18.17
N LEU A 533 -22.22 -14.28 17.04
CA LEU A 533 -20.97 -14.10 16.31
C LEU A 533 -19.91 -13.42 17.18
N LEU A 534 -20.24 -12.29 17.81
CA LEU A 534 -19.32 -11.56 18.67
C LEU A 534 -18.83 -12.40 19.85
N ARG A 535 -19.74 -13.15 20.46
CA ARG A 535 -19.39 -14.11 21.53
C ARG A 535 -18.47 -15.23 21.00
N THR A 536 -18.74 -15.71 19.80
CA THR A 536 -17.89 -16.74 19.15
C THR A 536 -16.49 -16.17 18.86
N TRP A 537 -16.39 -14.88 18.55
CA TRP A 537 -15.10 -14.17 18.36
C TRP A 537 -14.42 -13.79 19.69
N GLY A 538 -15.00 -14.18 20.84
CA GLY A 538 -14.43 -13.98 22.16
C GLY A 538 -14.64 -12.58 22.76
N PHE A 539 -15.66 -11.82 22.30
CA PHE A 539 -16.01 -10.54 22.88
C PHE A 539 -17.01 -10.71 24.01
N GLU A 540 -16.73 -10.13 25.18
CA GLU A 540 -17.61 -10.01 26.31
C GLU A 540 -18.40 -8.68 26.26
N LYS A 541 -19.30 -8.48 27.23
CA LYS A 541 -20.18 -7.30 27.25
C LYS A 541 -19.38 -5.99 27.37
N ASP A 542 -18.37 -5.98 28.21
CA ASP A 542 -17.54 -4.80 28.44
C ASP A 542 -16.72 -4.44 27.19
N ASP A 543 -16.20 -5.45 26.47
CA ASP A 543 -15.52 -5.25 25.19
C ASP A 543 -16.43 -4.59 24.14
N LEU A 544 -17.74 -4.95 24.14
CA LEU A 544 -18.70 -4.37 23.19
C LEU A 544 -18.99 -2.90 23.50
N GLU A 545 -19.04 -2.54 24.77
CA GLU A 545 -19.19 -1.15 25.22
C GLU A 545 -17.95 -0.33 24.80
N ASP A 546 -16.75 -0.87 24.98
CA ASP A 546 -15.49 -0.23 24.55
C ASP A 546 -15.44 -0.02 23.03
N LEU A 547 -15.82 -1.03 22.23
CA LEU A 547 -15.87 -0.92 20.77
C LEU A 547 -16.86 0.16 20.30
N GLU A 548 -18.04 0.22 20.93
CA GLU A 548 -19.04 1.25 20.64
C GLU A 548 -18.52 2.64 21.00
N ASP A 549 -17.91 2.78 22.17
CA ASP A 549 -17.34 4.03 22.66
C ASP A 549 -16.23 4.57 21.73
N VAL A 550 -15.36 3.69 21.21
CA VAL A 550 -14.33 4.09 20.25
C VAL A 550 -14.96 4.69 19.00
N LEU A 551 -15.93 4.00 18.39
CA LEU A 551 -16.63 4.50 17.19
C LEU A 551 -17.42 5.79 17.49
N HIS A 552 -18.09 5.86 18.63
CA HIS A 552 -18.87 7.04 19.04
C HIS A 552 -17.98 8.26 19.27
N LYS A 553 -16.82 8.10 19.91
CA LYS A 553 -15.84 9.18 20.11
C LYS A 553 -15.34 9.73 18.77
N MET A 554 -15.09 8.86 17.79
CA MET A 554 -14.66 9.29 16.44
C MET A 554 -15.75 10.10 15.73
N VAL A 555 -17.01 9.66 15.79
CA VAL A 555 -18.14 10.37 15.20
C VAL A 555 -18.29 11.74 15.87
N ASN A 556 -18.32 11.79 17.21
CA ASN A 556 -18.51 13.03 17.96
C ASN A 556 -17.39 14.05 17.74
N ALA A 557 -16.15 13.60 17.52
CA ALA A 557 -15.03 14.49 17.23
C ALA A 557 -15.21 15.25 15.90
N LEU A 558 -16.05 14.77 15.01
CA LEU A 558 -16.26 15.33 13.67
C LEU A 558 -17.58 16.11 13.53
N VAL A 559 -18.55 15.87 14.41
CA VAL A 559 -19.84 16.59 14.38
C VAL A 559 -19.63 18.06 14.79
N PRO A 560 -20.12 19.04 14.03
CA PRO A 560 -20.03 20.45 14.40
C PRO A 560 -20.75 20.74 15.72
N GLU A 561 -20.17 21.60 16.58
CA GLU A 561 -20.76 21.98 17.89
C GLU A 561 -22.18 22.55 17.79
N SER A 562 -22.54 23.13 16.63
CA SER A 562 -23.88 23.65 16.37
C SER A 562 -24.99 22.59 16.31
N GLN A 563 -24.67 21.33 16.09
CA GLN A 563 -25.63 20.22 16.06
C GLN A 563 -25.76 19.51 17.42
N LEU A 564 -24.78 19.63 18.28
CA LEU A 564 -24.81 19.02 19.63
C LEU A 564 -25.78 19.71 20.60
N SER A 565 -26.19 20.95 20.30
CA SER A 565 -27.13 21.74 21.16
C SER A 565 -28.61 21.50 20.85
N SER A 566 -28.96 20.77 19.80
CA SER A 566 -30.37 20.54 19.41
C SER A 566 -30.97 19.23 19.94
N ASP A 567 -30.17 18.31 20.44
CA ASP A 567 -30.64 17.01 20.95
C ASP A 567 -30.79 16.97 22.50
N SER A 568 -30.65 18.13 23.15
CA SER A 568 -30.80 18.27 24.63
C SER A 568 -32.02 19.09 25.06
N GLU A 569 -33.00 19.29 24.17
CA GLU A 569 -34.32 19.87 24.55
C GLU A 569 -35.45 18.84 24.48
#